data_4f5a97a041ec4bd09fd19911e5484fc5
#
_entry.id   4f5a97a041ec4bd09fd19911e5484fc5
#
_cell.length_a   1.000
_cell.length_b   1.000
_cell.length_c   1.000
_cell.angle_alpha   90.00
_cell.angle_beta   90.00
_cell.angle_gamma   90.00
#
_symmetry.space_group_name_H-M   'P 1'
#
loop_
_entity.id
_entity.type
_entity.pdbx_description
1 polymer ?
#
loop_
_entity_poly.entity_id
_entity_poly.type
_entity_poly.pdbx_seq_one_letter_code
_entity_poly.pdbx_strand_id
1 'polypeptide(L)'
;MTVASLRGVAKRYGSHAAVSDVSFELHANRIHGLLGRNGAGKSTVMRLLTGQDLPTEGDIEVFGGNPYENADVLRRICFIKESQKYPDVFKARHALKAASLLFPNWDDDFAAELVEEFKLPLNRQVRKLSRGQLSIVGVIIGLAARAPLTLFDEPYLGLDAVARQLFYDRLLADYAEHPRTIVLSTHLIDEVSDLIEHVIVIDSGRILMDDSAENLRSQAITVTGPKQAVEDFAAGYTELHREELGGFLRVTLSGAAPRRDVPNLRVEPVSLQQLVVRTTQLSEAERALVGASNGTNGEEAR
;
A
#
# COMPACT_ATOMS: atom_id res chain seq x y z
N MET A 1 -4.56 -6.70 -18.32
CA MET A 1 -3.33 -6.18 -18.97
C MET A 1 -2.39 -5.73 -17.86
N THR A 2 -1.16 -6.19 -17.85
CA THR A 2 -0.13 -5.82 -16.87
C THR A 2 0.48 -4.47 -17.24
N VAL A 3 0.52 -3.54 -16.28
CA VAL A 3 1.13 -2.21 -16.43
C VAL A 3 2.56 -2.21 -15.93
N ALA A 4 2.83 -2.91 -14.85
CA ALA A 4 4.17 -3.08 -14.32
C ALA A 4 4.35 -4.49 -13.73
N SER A 5 5.56 -5.02 -13.80
CA SER A 5 5.95 -6.29 -13.20
C SER A 5 7.33 -6.19 -12.55
N LEU A 6 7.46 -6.82 -11.41
CA LEU A 6 8.73 -7.09 -10.74
C LEU A 6 8.93 -8.61 -10.71
N ARG A 7 10.15 -9.08 -11.02
CA ARG A 7 10.48 -10.51 -11.05
C ARG A 7 11.80 -10.76 -10.33
N GLY A 8 11.72 -11.40 -9.16
CA GLY A 8 12.89 -11.74 -8.34
C GLY A 8 13.70 -10.52 -7.91
N VAL A 9 13.03 -9.37 -7.71
CA VAL A 9 13.72 -8.10 -7.47
C VAL A 9 14.30 -8.02 -6.08
N ALA A 10 15.59 -7.71 -6.00
CA ALA A 10 16.27 -7.37 -4.77
C ALA A 10 16.88 -5.96 -4.85
N LYS A 11 16.92 -5.27 -3.70
CA LYS A 11 17.62 -4.00 -3.54
C LYS A 11 18.38 -3.96 -2.23
N ARG A 12 19.68 -3.75 -2.34
CA ARG A 12 20.58 -3.62 -1.20
C ARG A 12 21.20 -2.21 -1.15
N TYR A 13 21.33 -1.68 0.05
CA TYR A 13 22.06 -0.45 0.34
C TYR A 13 23.22 -0.83 1.31
N GLY A 14 24.40 -1.04 0.76
CA GLY A 14 25.50 -1.65 1.52
C GLY A 14 25.13 -3.04 2.03
N SER A 15 25.20 -3.25 3.34
CA SER A 15 24.81 -4.52 3.98
C SER A 15 23.31 -4.68 4.21
N HIS A 16 22.53 -3.58 4.11
CA HIS A 16 21.08 -3.62 4.35
C HIS A 16 20.30 -4.04 3.11
N ALA A 17 19.57 -5.14 3.20
CA ALA A 17 18.63 -5.57 2.16
C ALA A 17 17.26 -4.92 2.41
N ALA A 18 16.94 -3.89 1.63
CA ALA A 18 15.66 -3.18 1.72
C ALA A 18 14.51 -3.92 1.04
N VAL A 19 14.84 -4.70 -0.02
CA VAL A 19 13.91 -5.55 -0.77
C VAL A 19 14.65 -6.83 -1.13
N SER A 20 14.01 -7.98 -1.00
CA SER A 20 14.60 -9.32 -1.23
C SER A 20 13.60 -10.22 -1.92
N ASP A 21 13.91 -10.61 -3.16
CA ASP A 21 13.12 -11.57 -3.95
C ASP A 21 11.64 -11.15 -4.09
N VAL A 22 11.42 -9.91 -4.47
CA VAL A 22 10.06 -9.35 -4.66
C VAL A 22 9.59 -9.61 -6.07
N SER A 23 8.43 -10.26 -6.19
CA SER A 23 7.75 -10.52 -7.45
C SER A 23 6.27 -10.21 -7.30
N PHE A 24 5.71 -9.35 -8.15
CA PHE A 24 4.28 -9.06 -8.27
C PHE A 24 3.98 -8.32 -9.57
N GLU A 25 2.69 -8.19 -9.89
CA GLU A 25 2.21 -7.45 -11.05
C GLU A 25 1.22 -6.35 -10.68
N LEU A 26 1.30 -5.22 -11.37
CA LEU A 26 0.28 -4.16 -11.34
C LEU A 26 -0.59 -4.27 -12.58
N HIS A 27 -1.88 -4.45 -12.37
CA HIS A 27 -2.85 -4.57 -13.46
C HIS A 27 -3.44 -3.21 -13.83
N ALA A 28 -3.75 -3.05 -15.13
CA ALA A 28 -4.33 -1.82 -15.66
C ALA A 28 -5.68 -1.49 -15.04
N ASN A 29 -5.91 -0.18 -14.84
CA ASN A 29 -7.18 0.35 -14.35
C ASN A 29 -7.64 -0.31 -13.04
N ARG A 30 -6.73 -0.38 -12.07
CA ARG A 30 -7.01 -0.85 -10.72
C ARG A 30 -6.33 0.04 -9.68
N ILE A 31 -6.96 0.12 -8.52
CA ILE A 31 -6.37 0.72 -7.32
C ILE A 31 -5.69 -0.40 -6.53
N HIS A 32 -4.36 -0.38 -6.50
CA HIS A 32 -3.53 -1.31 -5.77
C HIS A 32 -3.13 -0.71 -4.42
N GLY A 33 -3.29 -1.47 -3.35
CA GLY A 33 -2.75 -1.14 -2.03
C GLY A 33 -1.38 -1.80 -1.82
N LEU A 34 -0.32 -1.02 -1.69
CA LEU A 34 0.98 -1.50 -1.24
C LEU A 34 1.08 -1.32 0.27
N LEU A 35 0.71 -2.36 1.00
CA LEU A 35 0.50 -2.34 2.45
C LEU A 35 1.71 -2.89 3.19
N GLY A 36 1.98 -2.37 4.38
CA GLY A 36 3.06 -2.86 5.22
C GLY A 36 3.51 -1.82 6.24
N ARG A 37 4.24 -2.28 7.24
CA ARG A 37 4.77 -1.42 8.32
C ARG A 37 5.79 -0.41 7.79
N ASN A 38 6.12 0.59 8.61
CA ASN A 38 7.20 1.52 8.29
C ASN A 38 8.53 0.76 8.21
N GLY A 39 9.32 1.03 7.16
CA GLY A 39 10.55 0.31 6.88
C GLY A 39 10.40 -1.05 6.18
N ALA A 40 9.18 -1.49 5.85
CA ALA A 40 8.95 -2.77 5.17
C ALA A 40 9.49 -2.86 3.73
N GLY A 41 9.84 -1.72 3.10
CA GLY A 41 10.36 -1.66 1.73
C GLY A 41 9.43 -0.96 0.73
N LYS A 42 8.24 -0.48 1.12
CA LYS A 42 7.24 0.17 0.24
C LYS A 42 7.84 1.28 -0.64
N SER A 43 8.45 2.29 -0.02
CA SER A 43 9.06 3.41 -0.76
C SER A 43 10.22 2.98 -1.65
N THR A 44 10.95 1.91 -1.28
CA THR A 44 12.00 1.34 -2.13
C THR A 44 11.40 0.72 -3.38
N VAL A 45 10.34 -0.07 -3.24
CA VAL A 45 9.60 -0.64 -4.38
C VAL A 45 9.09 0.45 -5.31
N MET A 46 8.49 1.52 -4.77
CA MET A 46 8.02 2.63 -5.60
C MET A 46 9.14 3.38 -6.33
N ARG A 47 10.31 3.56 -5.68
CA ARG A 47 11.49 4.15 -6.34
C ARG A 47 12.03 3.28 -7.46
N LEU A 48 12.00 1.98 -7.30
CA LEU A 48 12.39 1.02 -8.32
C LEU A 48 11.43 1.09 -9.53
N LEU A 49 10.11 1.07 -9.29
CA LEU A 49 9.08 1.21 -10.35
C LEU A 49 9.18 2.52 -11.12
N THR A 50 9.73 3.56 -10.51
CA THR A 50 9.88 4.90 -11.13
C THR A 50 11.28 5.18 -11.67
N GLY A 51 12.15 4.16 -11.71
CA GLY A 51 13.53 4.31 -12.19
C GLY A 51 14.41 5.26 -11.36
N GLN A 52 13.98 5.63 -10.14
CA GLN A 52 14.77 6.48 -9.23
C GLN A 52 15.82 5.67 -8.46
N ASP A 53 15.68 4.36 -8.49
CA ASP A 53 16.64 3.39 -7.98
C ASP A 53 16.79 2.26 -8.98
N LEU A 54 17.96 1.63 -9.01
CA LEU A 54 18.22 0.43 -9.78
C LEU A 54 18.12 -0.80 -8.88
N PRO A 55 17.53 -1.91 -9.34
CA PRO A 55 17.57 -3.16 -8.60
C PRO A 55 19.03 -3.67 -8.50
N THR A 56 19.32 -4.40 -7.44
CA THR A 56 20.59 -5.13 -7.30
C THR A 56 20.53 -6.46 -8.06
N GLU A 57 19.34 -7.07 -8.07
CA GLU A 57 19.02 -8.34 -8.73
C GLU A 57 17.59 -8.30 -9.25
N GLY A 58 17.27 -9.12 -10.23
CA GLY A 58 15.94 -9.25 -10.82
C GLY A 58 15.61 -8.19 -11.85
N ASP A 59 14.41 -8.27 -12.41
CA ASP A 59 13.96 -7.45 -13.53
C ASP A 59 12.73 -6.63 -13.18
N ILE A 60 12.66 -5.42 -13.73
CA ILE A 60 11.52 -4.50 -13.60
C ILE A 60 11.09 -4.04 -14.98
N GLU A 61 9.82 -4.20 -15.25
CA GLU A 61 9.19 -3.75 -16.48
C GLU A 61 8.00 -2.85 -16.16
N VAL A 62 7.90 -1.69 -16.78
CA VAL A 62 6.75 -0.78 -16.66
C VAL A 62 6.35 -0.35 -18.07
N PHE A 63 5.08 -0.56 -18.43
CA PHE A 63 4.55 -0.31 -19.77
C PHE A 63 5.34 -1.00 -20.89
N GLY A 64 5.89 -2.18 -20.63
CA GLY A 64 6.66 -2.96 -21.60
C GLY A 64 8.13 -2.54 -21.73
N GLY A 65 8.65 -1.68 -20.83
CA GLY A 65 10.03 -1.23 -20.86
C GLY A 65 10.65 -1.10 -19.47
N ASN A 66 11.98 -1.10 -19.43
CA ASN A 66 12.72 -0.78 -18.21
C ASN A 66 12.48 0.70 -17.87
N PRO A 67 12.09 1.07 -16.63
CA PRO A 67 11.82 2.47 -16.27
C PRO A 67 13.09 3.33 -16.13
N TYR A 68 14.28 2.73 -15.98
CA TYR A 68 15.51 3.49 -15.78
C TYR A 68 15.91 4.24 -17.04
N GLU A 69 16.10 5.56 -16.92
CA GLU A 69 16.47 6.49 -18.02
C GLU A 69 15.57 6.37 -19.28
N ASN A 70 14.33 5.92 -19.11
CA ASN A 70 13.39 5.72 -20.21
C ASN A 70 12.29 6.79 -20.19
N ALA A 71 12.48 7.85 -21.01
CA ALA A 71 11.54 8.96 -21.06
C ALA A 71 10.13 8.54 -21.51
N ASP A 72 9.98 7.52 -22.36
CA ASP A 72 8.70 7.03 -22.85
C ASP A 72 7.88 6.33 -21.76
N VAL A 73 8.56 5.69 -20.82
CA VAL A 73 7.96 5.11 -19.62
C VAL A 73 7.69 6.19 -18.60
N LEU A 74 8.69 7.02 -18.28
CA LEU A 74 8.64 7.96 -17.15
C LEU A 74 7.59 9.06 -17.32
N ARG A 75 7.33 9.55 -18.53
CA ARG A 75 6.26 10.54 -18.81
C ARG A 75 4.85 10.02 -18.54
N ARG A 76 4.68 8.69 -18.36
CA ARG A 76 3.41 8.03 -18.07
C ARG A 76 3.23 7.73 -16.59
N ILE A 77 4.20 8.11 -15.75
CA ILE A 77 4.22 7.83 -14.31
C ILE A 77 4.17 9.13 -13.54
N CYS A 78 3.22 9.25 -12.62
CA CYS A 78 3.21 10.29 -11.59
C CYS A 78 3.54 9.66 -10.24
N PHE A 79 4.59 10.15 -9.58
CA PHE A 79 4.99 9.65 -8.27
C PHE A 79 4.98 10.75 -7.23
N ILE A 80 4.08 10.66 -6.27
CA ILE A 80 3.93 11.57 -5.13
C ILE A 80 4.54 10.89 -3.90
N LYS A 81 5.62 11.49 -3.40
CA LYS A 81 6.36 10.99 -2.23
C LYS A 81 5.84 11.64 -0.94
N GLU A 82 5.95 10.92 0.18
CA GLU A 82 5.68 11.45 1.51
C GLU A 82 6.36 12.80 1.78
N SER A 83 7.62 12.92 1.42
CA SER A 83 8.43 14.12 1.65
C SER A 83 8.84 14.78 0.34
N GLN A 84 7.88 15.04 -0.54
CA GLN A 84 8.13 15.69 -1.82
C GLN A 84 8.81 17.04 -1.62
N LYS A 85 9.97 17.21 -2.27
CA LYS A 85 10.72 18.46 -2.22
C LYS A 85 10.50 19.27 -3.50
N TYR A 86 10.33 20.57 -3.32
CA TYR A 86 10.26 21.55 -4.40
C TYR A 86 11.34 22.61 -4.16
N PRO A 87 11.80 23.35 -5.19
CA PRO A 87 12.73 24.46 -4.98
C PRO A 87 12.17 25.47 -3.99
N ASP A 88 12.98 25.89 -3.02
CA ASP A 88 12.57 26.75 -1.90
C ASP A 88 11.92 28.07 -2.32
N VAL A 89 12.32 28.60 -3.49
CA VAL A 89 11.78 29.84 -4.07
C VAL A 89 10.43 29.67 -4.74
N PHE A 90 10.01 28.41 -5.00
CA PHE A 90 8.72 28.15 -5.62
C PHE A 90 7.58 28.56 -4.69
N LYS A 91 6.50 29.04 -5.28
CA LYS A 91 5.18 29.13 -4.67
C LYS A 91 4.40 27.88 -5.05
N ALA A 92 3.33 27.54 -4.30
CA ALA A 92 2.49 26.39 -4.61
C ALA A 92 2.01 26.39 -6.09
N ARG A 93 1.59 27.55 -6.61
CA ARG A 93 1.21 27.71 -8.04
C ARG A 93 2.33 27.32 -9.02
N HIS A 94 3.61 27.50 -8.65
CA HIS A 94 4.72 27.16 -9.55
C HIS A 94 4.91 25.64 -9.62
N ALA A 95 4.67 24.92 -8.52
CA ALA A 95 4.70 23.46 -8.50
C ALA A 95 3.56 22.89 -9.36
N LEU A 96 2.34 23.40 -9.23
CA LEU A 96 1.21 22.98 -10.06
C LEU A 96 1.44 23.30 -11.54
N LYS A 97 1.96 24.51 -11.86
CA LYS A 97 2.30 24.89 -13.24
C LYS A 97 3.40 24.00 -13.84
N ALA A 98 4.41 23.65 -13.06
CA ALA A 98 5.44 22.71 -13.52
C ALA A 98 4.83 21.32 -13.84
N ALA A 99 3.93 20.82 -12.97
CA ALA A 99 3.22 19.58 -13.20
C ALA A 99 2.36 19.64 -14.49
N SER A 100 1.63 20.73 -14.73
CA SER A 100 0.81 20.89 -15.93
C SER A 100 1.61 20.86 -17.22
N LEU A 101 2.91 21.17 -17.19
CA LEU A 101 3.79 21.10 -18.33
C LEU A 101 4.41 19.72 -18.54
N LEU A 102 4.46 18.90 -17.47
CA LEU A 102 5.10 17.59 -17.50
C LEU A 102 4.10 16.46 -17.81
N PHE A 103 2.85 16.58 -17.40
CA PHE A 103 1.85 15.53 -17.56
C PHE A 103 0.90 15.83 -18.71
N PRO A 104 0.90 14.98 -19.77
CA PRO A 104 0.08 15.22 -20.96
C PRO A 104 -1.44 15.21 -20.70
N ASN A 105 -1.89 14.47 -19.69
CA ASN A 105 -3.29 14.33 -19.34
C ASN A 105 -3.73 15.28 -18.21
N TRP A 106 -2.90 16.29 -17.92
CA TRP A 106 -3.21 17.26 -16.86
C TRP A 106 -4.55 17.95 -17.09
N ASP A 107 -5.37 18.00 -16.05
CA ASP A 107 -6.66 18.68 -16.04
C ASP A 107 -6.57 19.96 -15.20
N ASP A 108 -6.60 21.12 -15.88
CA ASP A 108 -6.50 22.44 -15.23
C ASP A 108 -7.74 22.77 -14.42
N ASP A 109 -8.94 22.40 -14.88
CA ASP A 109 -10.21 22.68 -14.20
C ASP A 109 -10.31 21.86 -12.92
N PHE A 110 -10.02 20.57 -12.99
CA PHE A 110 -9.99 19.69 -11.81
C PHE A 110 -8.91 20.13 -10.79
N ALA A 111 -7.74 20.55 -11.27
CA ALA A 111 -6.72 21.10 -10.38
C ALA A 111 -7.19 22.37 -9.66
N ALA A 112 -7.95 23.25 -10.35
CA ALA A 112 -8.50 24.46 -9.76
C ALA A 112 -9.57 24.15 -8.69
N GLU A 113 -10.48 23.20 -8.96
CA GLU A 113 -11.46 22.71 -7.98
C GLU A 113 -10.78 22.17 -6.73
N LEU A 114 -9.78 21.31 -6.89
CA LEU A 114 -9.02 20.77 -5.76
C LEU A 114 -8.31 21.85 -4.95
N VAL A 115 -7.75 22.87 -5.61
CA VAL A 115 -7.12 24.03 -4.93
C VAL A 115 -8.12 24.75 -4.04
N GLU A 116 -9.35 24.98 -4.50
CA GLU A 116 -10.41 25.64 -3.73
C GLU A 116 -10.86 24.79 -2.55
N GLU A 117 -11.12 23.50 -2.77
CA GLU A 117 -11.61 22.58 -1.75
C GLU A 117 -10.58 22.35 -0.63
N PHE A 118 -9.34 22.14 -0.98
CA PHE A 118 -8.24 22.00 -0.01
C PHE A 118 -7.77 23.34 0.56
N LYS A 119 -8.30 24.48 0.08
CA LYS A 119 -7.92 25.84 0.50
C LYS A 119 -6.42 26.08 0.41
N LEU A 120 -5.79 25.59 -0.68
CA LEU A 120 -4.34 25.69 -0.84
C LEU A 120 -3.90 27.13 -1.12
N PRO A 121 -2.98 27.72 -0.32
CA PRO A 121 -2.53 29.11 -0.53
C PRO A 121 -1.52 29.19 -1.68
N LEU A 122 -1.99 29.36 -2.91
CA LEU A 122 -1.21 29.33 -4.17
C LEU A 122 -0.02 30.29 -4.19
N ASN A 123 -0.13 31.46 -3.53
CA ASN A 123 0.90 32.49 -3.54
C ASN A 123 1.96 32.33 -2.44
N ARG A 124 1.77 31.39 -1.51
CA ARG A 124 2.73 31.11 -0.43
C ARG A 124 3.92 30.34 -0.98
N GLN A 125 5.13 30.70 -0.53
CA GLN A 125 6.34 29.93 -0.86
C GLN A 125 6.27 28.54 -0.26
N VAL A 126 6.73 27.52 -0.99
CA VAL A 126 6.69 26.12 -0.58
C VAL A 126 7.35 25.90 0.78
N ARG A 127 8.51 26.53 1.03
CA ARG A 127 9.23 26.46 2.34
C ARG A 127 8.43 27.03 3.51
N LYS A 128 7.37 27.80 3.26
CA LYS A 128 6.50 28.42 4.29
C LYS A 128 5.16 27.67 4.42
N LEU A 129 4.93 26.64 3.64
CA LEU A 129 3.77 25.78 3.78
C LEU A 129 3.93 24.88 5.02
N SER A 130 2.81 24.56 5.68
CA SER A 130 2.79 23.50 6.67
C SER A 130 3.03 22.14 6.00
N ARG A 131 3.37 21.11 6.76
CA ARG A 131 3.52 19.74 6.23
C ARG A 131 2.25 19.30 5.50
N GLY A 132 1.07 19.53 6.08
CA GLY A 132 -0.21 19.21 5.44
C GLY A 132 -0.45 19.98 4.15
N GLN A 133 -0.16 21.30 4.12
CA GLN A 133 -0.27 22.08 2.89
C GLN A 133 0.69 21.61 1.80
N LEU A 134 1.88 21.14 2.18
CA LEU A 134 2.84 20.57 1.23
C LEU A 134 2.33 19.23 0.69
N SER A 135 1.76 18.37 1.53
CA SER A 135 1.11 17.12 1.11
C SER A 135 -0.05 17.39 0.15
N ILE A 136 -0.87 18.43 0.40
CA ILE A 136 -1.95 18.84 -0.48
C ILE A 136 -1.43 19.21 -1.89
N VAL A 137 -0.29 19.89 -2.00
CA VAL A 137 0.32 20.17 -3.32
C VAL A 137 0.59 18.86 -4.07
N GLY A 138 1.15 17.87 -3.39
CA GLY A 138 1.39 16.54 -3.98
C GLY A 138 0.09 15.83 -4.36
N VAL A 139 -0.91 15.84 -3.48
CA VAL A 139 -2.24 15.24 -3.73
C VAL A 139 -2.88 15.84 -4.99
N ILE A 140 -2.91 17.17 -5.10
CA ILE A 140 -3.47 17.86 -6.28
C ILE A 140 -2.71 17.45 -7.55
N ILE A 141 -1.37 17.42 -7.50
CA ILE A 141 -0.55 16.99 -8.65
C ILE A 141 -0.89 15.55 -9.03
N GLY A 142 -0.93 14.63 -8.07
CA GLY A 142 -1.19 13.21 -8.35
C GLY A 142 -2.59 12.95 -8.91
N LEU A 143 -3.59 13.70 -8.46
CA LEU A 143 -4.96 13.59 -8.98
C LEU A 143 -5.08 14.23 -10.37
N ALA A 144 -4.70 15.49 -10.51
CA ALA A 144 -4.89 16.25 -11.73
C ALA A 144 -3.95 15.84 -12.89
N ALA A 145 -2.84 15.16 -12.59
CA ALA A 145 -1.94 14.63 -13.61
C ALA A 145 -2.58 13.56 -14.49
N ARG A 146 -3.57 12.84 -13.99
CA ARG A 146 -4.24 11.71 -14.67
C ARG A 146 -3.25 10.82 -15.42
N ALA A 147 -2.06 10.61 -14.83
CA ALA A 147 -1.03 9.76 -15.40
C ALA A 147 -1.51 8.30 -15.47
N PRO A 148 -1.19 7.55 -16.55
CA PRO A 148 -1.57 6.14 -16.68
C PRO A 148 -1.17 5.25 -15.51
N LEU A 149 -0.07 5.59 -14.80
CA LEU A 149 0.33 5.01 -13.53
C LEU A 149 0.60 6.13 -12.52
N THR A 150 -0.19 6.18 -11.46
CA THR A 150 -0.01 7.14 -10.36
C THR A 150 0.35 6.39 -9.08
N LEU A 151 1.49 6.75 -8.46
CA LEU A 151 1.97 6.18 -7.21
C LEU A 151 1.89 7.24 -6.12
N PHE A 152 1.21 6.92 -5.03
CA PHE A 152 1.12 7.75 -3.84
C PHE A 152 1.83 7.05 -2.67
N ASP A 153 2.93 7.62 -2.20
CA ASP A 153 3.67 7.09 -1.05
C ASP A 153 3.27 7.85 0.21
N GLU A 154 2.41 7.24 1.03
CA GLU A 154 1.88 7.79 2.28
C GLU A 154 1.29 9.22 2.10
N PRO A 155 0.40 9.47 1.11
CA PRO A 155 -0.01 10.83 0.69
C PRO A 155 -0.79 11.59 1.75
N TYR A 156 -1.34 10.91 2.74
CA TYR A 156 -2.14 11.47 3.83
C TYR A 156 -1.29 12.01 4.99
N LEU A 157 0.02 11.76 5.00
CA LEU A 157 0.88 12.23 6.09
C LEU A 157 0.90 13.75 6.16
N GLY A 158 0.49 14.25 7.34
CA GLY A 158 0.34 15.69 7.60
C GLY A 158 -1.02 16.26 7.25
N LEU A 159 -1.92 15.52 6.62
CA LEU A 159 -3.32 15.90 6.44
C LEU A 159 -4.09 15.67 7.74
N ASP A 160 -5.03 16.58 8.05
CA ASP A 160 -6.05 16.31 9.06
C ASP A 160 -7.11 15.31 8.52
N ALA A 161 -8.00 14.85 9.39
CA ALA A 161 -9.00 13.86 9.02
C ALA A 161 -9.94 14.34 7.89
N VAL A 162 -10.26 15.64 7.85
CA VAL A 162 -11.16 16.21 6.83
C VAL A 162 -10.47 16.25 5.46
N ALA A 163 -9.23 16.74 5.42
CA ALA A 163 -8.47 16.80 4.17
C ALA A 163 -8.14 15.39 3.64
N ARG A 164 -7.93 14.42 4.52
CA ARG A 164 -7.69 13.03 4.16
C ARG A 164 -8.93 12.38 3.55
N GLN A 165 -10.10 12.57 4.19
CA GLN A 165 -11.36 12.07 3.64
C GLN A 165 -11.65 12.70 2.27
N LEU A 166 -11.45 14.01 2.13
CA LEU A 166 -11.61 14.71 0.87
C LEU A 166 -10.69 14.14 -0.23
N PHE A 167 -9.44 13.81 0.12
CA PHE A 167 -8.51 13.16 -0.83
C PHE A 167 -9.08 11.83 -1.33
N TYR A 168 -9.55 10.95 -0.44
CA TYR A 168 -10.09 9.66 -0.84
C TYR A 168 -11.37 9.79 -1.66
N ASP A 169 -12.27 10.68 -1.27
CA ASP A 169 -13.52 10.94 -2.00
C ASP A 169 -13.24 11.43 -3.42
N ARG A 170 -12.29 12.37 -3.57
CA ARG A 170 -11.92 12.92 -4.88
C ARG A 170 -11.15 11.92 -5.74
N LEU A 171 -10.30 11.11 -5.13
CA LEU A 171 -9.60 10.03 -5.83
C LEU A 171 -10.59 9.02 -6.40
N LEU A 172 -11.58 8.59 -5.61
CA LEU A 172 -12.57 7.61 -6.03
C LEU A 172 -13.50 8.17 -7.11
N ALA A 173 -13.97 9.41 -6.95
CA ALA A 173 -14.84 10.08 -7.94
C ALA A 173 -14.12 10.24 -9.28
N ASP A 174 -12.88 10.75 -9.29
CA ASP A 174 -12.09 10.91 -10.51
C ASP A 174 -11.68 9.56 -11.13
N TYR A 175 -11.39 8.54 -10.31
CA TYR A 175 -11.11 7.20 -10.81
C TYR A 175 -12.31 6.55 -11.50
N ALA A 176 -13.52 6.77 -11.02
CA ALA A 176 -14.74 6.23 -11.63
C ALA A 176 -14.98 6.80 -13.05
N GLU A 177 -14.64 8.07 -13.28
CA GLU A 177 -14.78 8.74 -14.58
C GLU A 177 -13.55 8.53 -15.49
N HIS A 178 -12.36 8.46 -14.89
CA HIS A 178 -11.08 8.37 -15.58
C HIS A 178 -10.24 7.19 -15.01
N PRO A 179 -10.63 5.93 -15.31
CA PRO A 179 -9.94 4.75 -14.81
C PRO A 179 -8.46 4.73 -15.23
N ARG A 180 -7.57 4.54 -14.28
CA ARG A 180 -6.14 4.41 -14.47
C ARG A 180 -5.51 3.53 -13.39
N THR A 181 -4.26 3.16 -13.52
CA THR A 181 -3.60 2.37 -12.49
C THR A 181 -3.08 3.28 -11.37
N ILE A 182 -3.52 3.00 -10.15
CA ILE A 182 -3.14 3.77 -8.96
C ILE A 182 -2.52 2.80 -7.95
N VAL A 183 -1.40 3.19 -7.34
CA VAL A 183 -0.79 2.48 -6.22
C VAL A 183 -0.81 3.39 -5.00
N LEU A 184 -1.49 2.96 -3.95
CA LEU A 184 -1.52 3.64 -2.65
C LEU A 184 -0.63 2.89 -1.67
N SER A 185 0.48 3.49 -1.25
CA SER A 185 1.27 2.99 -0.13
C SER A 185 0.68 3.51 1.16
N THR A 186 0.39 2.61 2.10
CA THR A 186 -0.16 3.00 3.39
C THR A 186 0.11 1.96 4.49
N HIS A 187 0.11 2.43 5.72
CA HIS A 187 -0.03 1.61 6.92
C HIS A 187 -1.40 1.79 7.61
N LEU A 188 -2.25 2.71 7.12
CA LEU A 188 -3.63 2.96 7.60
C LEU A 188 -4.63 2.17 6.75
N ILE A 189 -4.61 0.84 6.90
CA ILE A 189 -5.30 -0.09 6.01
C ILE A 189 -6.81 0.10 6.04
N ASP A 190 -7.41 0.30 7.24
CA ASP A 190 -8.87 0.46 7.38
C ASP A 190 -9.40 1.67 6.61
N GLU A 191 -8.62 2.76 6.51
CA GLU A 191 -9.06 3.98 5.83
C GLU A 191 -9.14 3.82 4.30
N VAL A 192 -8.35 2.90 3.75
CA VAL A 192 -8.26 2.68 2.29
C VAL A 192 -8.84 1.35 1.85
N SER A 193 -9.31 0.54 2.79
CA SER A 193 -9.79 -0.82 2.51
C SER A 193 -10.88 -0.87 1.45
N ASP A 194 -11.79 0.11 1.44
CA ASP A 194 -12.90 0.17 0.49
C ASP A 194 -12.51 0.74 -0.88
N LEU A 195 -11.33 1.37 -0.98
CA LEU A 195 -10.79 1.90 -2.23
C LEU A 195 -9.96 0.88 -2.99
N ILE A 196 -9.33 -0.06 -2.27
CA ILE A 196 -8.36 -0.99 -2.82
C ILE A 196 -9.06 -2.19 -3.44
N GLU A 197 -8.73 -2.46 -4.70
CA GLU A 197 -9.22 -3.63 -5.45
C GLU A 197 -8.20 -4.79 -5.40
N HIS A 198 -6.91 -4.48 -5.26
CA HIS A 198 -5.83 -5.46 -5.21
C HIS A 198 -4.83 -5.11 -4.11
N VAL A 199 -4.42 -6.08 -3.35
CA VAL A 199 -3.61 -5.92 -2.13
C VAL A 199 -2.27 -6.60 -2.30
N ILE A 200 -1.21 -5.84 -2.10
CA ILE A 200 0.17 -6.33 -2.03
C ILE A 200 0.68 -5.99 -0.63
N VAL A 201 0.94 -7.00 0.17
CA VAL A 201 1.50 -6.83 1.52
C VAL A 201 2.99 -7.11 1.48
N ILE A 202 3.78 -6.13 1.89
CA ILE A 202 5.23 -6.26 2.02
C ILE A 202 5.64 -6.16 3.50
N ASP A 203 6.49 -7.06 3.94
CA ASP A 203 7.12 -7.02 5.26
C ASP A 203 8.58 -7.45 5.19
N SER A 204 9.44 -6.67 5.86
CA SER A 204 10.89 -6.93 5.89
C SER A 204 11.49 -7.20 4.50
N GLY A 205 11.02 -6.43 3.50
CA GLY A 205 11.48 -6.50 2.13
C GLY A 205 10.98 -7.70 1.31
N ARG A 206 9.99 -8.46 1.79
CA ARG A 206 9.41 -9.62 1.10
C ARG A 206 7.91 -9.48 0.93
N ILE A 207 7.36 -10.02 -0.15
CA ILE A 207 5.91 -10.09 -0.32
C ILE A 207 5.34 -11.20 0.55
N LEU A 208 4.34 -10.86 1.36
CA LEU A 208 3.59 -11.80 2.19
C LEU A 208 2.25 -12.18 1.56
N MET A 209 1.61 -11.23 0.86
CA MET A 209 0.32 -11.42 0.20
C MET A 209 0.32 -10.65 -1.11
N ASP A 210 -0.32 -11.21 -2.12
CA ASP A 210 -0.54 -10.60 -3.42
C ASP A 210 -1.84 -11.19 -4.00
N ASP A 211 -2.99 -10.53 -3.74
CA ASP A 211 -4.31 -11.03 -4.17
C ASP A 211 -5.34 -9.88 -4.26
N SER A 212 -6.49 -10.18 -4.84
CA SER A 212 -7.62 -9.24 -4.84
C SER A 212 -8.15 -9.00 -3.42
N ALA A 213 -8.60 -7.78 -3.13
CA ALA A 213 -9.18 -7.45 -1.83
C ALA A 213 -10.43 -8.29 -1.53
N GLU A 214 -11.19 -8.65 -2.56
CA GLU A 214 -12.37 -9.50 -2.45
C GLU A 214 -12.00 -10.93 -2.01
N ASN A 215 -10.99 -11.54 -2.67
CA ASN A 215 -10.49 -12.86 -2.30
C ASN A 215 -9.99 -12.87 -0.86
N LEU A 216 -9.18 -11.90 -0.48
CA LEU A 216 -8.63 -11.81 0.88
C LEU A 216 -9.73 -11.68 1.93
N ARG A 217 -10.77 -10.86 1.69
CA ARG A 217 -11.92 -10.73 2.59
C ARG A 217 -12.76 -12.03 2.69
N SER A 218 -12.80 -12.82 1.63
CA SER A 218 -13.55 -14.08 1.59
C SER A 218 -12.82 -15.25 2.23
N GLN A 219 -11.49 -15.16 2.40
CA GLN A 219 -10.64 -16.27 2.87
C GLN A 219 -10.49 -16.35 4.39
N ALA A 220 -10.96 -15.36 5.14
CA ALA A 220 -10.81 -15.34 6.59
C ALA A 220 -12.09 -14.91 7.31
N ILE A 221 -12.37 -15.60 8.43
CA ILE A 221 -13.49 -15.29 9.30
C ILE A 221 -13.04 -15.22 10.75
N THR A 222 -13.77 -14.44 11.56
CA THR A 222 -13.66 -14.47 13.02
C THR A 222 -14.87 -15.23 13.57
N VAL A 223 -14.60 -16.24 14.38
CA VAL A 223 -15.61 -17.05 15.05
C VAL A 223 -15.54 -16.79 16.56
N THR A 224 -16.68 -16.46 17.15
CA THR A 224 -16.78 -16.19 18.60
C THR A 224 -17.92 -17.01 19.19
N GLY A 225 -17.68 -17.66 20.33
CA GLY A 225 -18.68 -18.46 21.03
C GLY A 225 -18.11 -19.24 22.22
N PRO A 226 -18.89 -20.18 22.80
CA PRO A 226 -18.40 -21.10 23.83
C PRO A 226 -17.17 -21.85 23.34
N LYS A 227 -16.15 -21.99 24.20
CA LYS A 227 -14.83 -22.55 23.84
C LYS A 227 -14.92 -23.85 23.04
N GLN A 228 -15.63 -24.85 23.54
CA GLN A 228 -15.75 -26.15 22.89
C GLN A 228 -16.37 -26.04 21.49
N ALA A 229 -17.43 -25.23 21.33
CA ALA A 229 -18.10 -25.09 20.04
C ALA A 229 -17.21 -24.38 19.00
N VAL A 230 -16.38 -23.40 19.43
CA VAL A 230 -15.41 -22.75 18.56
C VAL A 230 -14.28 -23.71 18.19
N GLU A 231 -13.76 -24.51 19.12
CA GLU A 231 -12.71 -25.51 18.86
C GLU A 231 -13.19 -26.58 17.86
N ASP A 232 -14.42 -27.06 18.04
CA ASP A 232 -15.03 -28.02 17.14
C ASP A 232 -15.20 -27.45 15.71
N PHE A 233 -15.60 -26.17 15.64
CA PHE A 233 -15.72 -25.46 14.35
C PHE A 233 -14.37 -25.19 13.69
N ALA A 234 -13.36 -24.79 14.47
CA ALA A 234 -12.03 -24.45 13.98
C ALA A 234 -11.22 -25.68 13.51
N ALA A 235 -11.65 -26.88 13.86
CA ALA A 235 -10.97 -28.10 13.47
C ALA A 235 -10.88 -28.23 11.94
N GLY A 236 -9.66 -28.24 11.41
CA GLY A 236 -9.38 -28.32 9.97
C GLY A 236 -9.16 -26.98 9.25
N TYR A 237 -9.24 -25.85 9.94
CA TYR A 237 -8.87 -24.54 9.43
C TYR A 237 -7.53 -24.06 10.00
N THR A 238 -6.87 -23.16 9.28
CA THR A 238 -5.65 -22.52 9.78
C THR A 238 -6.02 -21.40 10.74
N GLU A 239 -5.58 -21.53 11.99
CA GLU A 239 -5.80 -20.50 13.01
C GLU A 239 -4.77 -19.38 12.87
N LEU A 240 -5.24 -18.16 12.59
CA LEU A 240 -4.42 -16.96 12.48
C LEU A 240 -4.26 -16.24 13.83
N HIS A 241 -5.27 -16.34 14.71
CA HIS A 241 -5.26 -15.68 16.01
C HIS A 241 -6.28 -16.30 16.94
N ARG A 242 -5.95 -16.31 18.26
CA ARG A 242 -6.79 -16.84 19.33
C ARG A 242 -6.84 -15.88 20.51
N GLU A 243 -8.05 -15.63 21.02
CA GLU A 243 -8.30 -14.87 22.26
C GLU A 243 -9.29 -15.64 23.12
N GLU A 244 -8.93 -15.89 24.37
CA GLU A 244 -9.81 -16.58 25.34
C GLU A 244 -10.28 -15.59 26.42
N LEU A 245 -11.58 -15.51 26.64
CA LEU A 245 -12.23 -14.61 27.61
C LEU A 245 -13.31 -15.37 28.36
N GLY A 246 -13.02 -15.78 29.63
CA GLY A 246 -14.03 -16.25 30.56
C GLY A 246 -14.91 -17.41 30.08
N GLY A 247 -14.34 -18.43 29.40
CA GLY A 247 -15.08 -19.57 28.86
C GLY A 247 -15.62 -19.37 27.43
N PHE A 248 -15.47 -18.16 26.88
CA PHE A 248 -15.66 -17.85 25.45
C PHE A 248 -14.33 -17.84 24.74
N LEU A 249 -14.35 -18.28 23.49
CA LEU A 249 -13.22 -18.27 22.60
C LEU A 249 -13.54 -17.42 21.35
N ARG A 250 -12.59 -16.59 20.95
CA ARG A 250 -12.60 -15.86 19.68
C ARG A 250 -11.41 -16.29 18.86
N VAL A 251 -11.65 -16.82 17.66
CA VAL A 251 -10.61 -17.31 16.78
C VAL A 251 -10.75 -16.68 15.40
N THR A 252 -9.64 -16.24 14.83
CA THR A 252 -9.58 -15.84 13.42
C THR A 252 -9.03 -17.01 12.62
N LEU A 253 -9.80 -17.45 11.63
CA LEU A 253 -9.52 -18.63 10.82
C LEU A 253 -9.28 -18.22 9.37
N SER A 254 -8.28 -18.83 8.71
CA SER A 254 -8.04 -18.71 7.29
C SER A 254 -8.49 -19.99 6.56
N GLY A 255 -8.89 -19.85 5.30
CA GLY A 255 -9.39 -20.96 4.47
C GLY A 255 -10.87 -21.32 4.73
N ALA A 256 -11.54 -20.55 5.59
CA ALA A 256 -12.96 -20.78 5.92
C ALA A 256 -13.86 -19.80 5.17
N ALA A 257 -14.80 -20.32 4.42
CA ALA A 257 -15.87 -19.51 3.84
C ALA A 257 -16.86 -19.06 4.95
N PRO A 258 -17.39 -17.82 4.90
CA PRO A 258 -18.34 -17.35 5.88
C PRO A 258 -19.65 -18.14 5.79
N ARG A 259 -19.86 -19.10 6.68
CA ARG A 259 -21.15 -19.78 6.89
C ARG A 259 -21.95 -18.93 7.86
N ARG A 260 -23.08 -18.37 7.42
CA ARG A 260 -23.85 -17.38 8.18
C ARG A 260 -24.60 -17.90 9.38
N ASP A 261 -24.94 -19.22 9.45
CA ASP A 261 -25.77 -19.78 10.52
C ASP A 261 -25.12 -21.04 11.12
N VAL A 262 -24.31 -20.82 12.15
CA VAL A 262 -23.83 -21.91 13.01
C VAL A 262 -24.43 -21.70 14.41
N PRO A 263 -25.23 -22.63 14.95
CA PRO A 263 -25.85 -22.48 16.26
C PRO A 263 -24.81 -22.18 17.34
N ASN A 264 -25.10 -21.19 18.19
CA ASN A 264 -24.25 -20.75 19.30
C ASN A 264 -22.88 -20.13 18.91
N LEU A 265 -22.62 -19.89 17.63
CA LEU A 265 -21.42 -19.22 17.14
C LEU A 265 -21.79 -17.93 16.43
N ARG A 266 -21.02 -16.88 16.69
CA ARG A 266 -21.04 -15.64 15.92
C ARG A 266 -19.89 -15.68 14.93
N VAL A 267 -20.23 -15.72 13.64
CA VAL A 267 -19.27 -15.74 12.53
C VAL A 267 -19.29 -14.38 11.83
N GLU A 268 -18.15 -13.71 11.78
CA GLU A 268 -18.01 -12.38 11.19
C GLU A 268 -16.87 -12.38 10.16
N PRO A 269 -16.99 -11.61 9.08
CA PRO A 269 -15.87 -11.41 8.16
C PRO A 269 -14.72 -10.70 8.89
N VAL A 270 -13.50 -11.01 8.50
CA VAL A 270 -12.30 -10.34 9.00
C VAL A 270 -12.05 -9.07 8.19
N SER A 271 -11.73 -7.95 8.85
CA SER A 271 -11.30 -6.75 8.12
C SER A 271 -9.94 -6.99 7.46
N LEU A 272 -9.70 -6.29 6.34
CA LEU A 272 -8.41 -6.37 5.63
C LEU A 272 -7.24 -6.02 6.57
N GLN A 273 -7.41 -5.02 7.43
CA GLN A 273 -6.40 -4.66 8.43
C GLN A 273 -6.10 -5.79 9.40
N GLN A 274 -7.14 -6.43 9.95
CA GLN A 274 -6.95 -7.56 10.85
C GLN A 274 -6.22 -8.70 10.16
N LEU A 275 -6.58 -9.03 8.92
CA LEU A 275 -5.93 -10.09 8.14
C LEU A 275 -4.44 -9.78 7.94
N VAL A 276 -4.11 -8.58 7.48
CA VAL A 276 -2.72 -8.15 7.26
C VAL A 276 -1.92 -8.18 8.56
N VAL A 277 -2.47 -7.64 9.65
CA VAL A 277 -1.79 -7.62 10.97
C VAL A 277 -1.52 -9.05 11.45
N ARG A 278 -2.51 -9.95 11.37
CA ARG A 278 -2.36 -11.34 11.85
C ARG A 278 -1.33 -12.11 11.01
N THR A 279 -1.38 -11.98 9.68
CA THR A 279 -0.40 -12.63 8.80
C THR A 279 1.02 -12.12 9.03
N THR A 280 1.18 -10.80 9.24
CA THR A 280 2.50 -10.22 9.55
C THR A 280 3.04 -10.75 10.88
N GLN A 281 2.19 -10.87 11.92
CA GLN A 281 2.59 -11.43 13.22
C GLN A 281 3.03 -12.89 13.14
N LEU A 282 2.32 -13.72 12.36
CA LEU A 282 2.70 -15.13 12.14
C LEU A 282 4.05 -15.22 11.43
N SER A 283 4.27 -14.44 10.39
CA SER A 283 5.56 -14.41 9.67
C SER A 283 6.72 -13.96 10.56
N GLU A 284 6.50 -13.01 11.49
CA GLU A 284 7.51 -12.62 12.49
C GLU A 284 7.81 -13.77 13.46
N ALA A 285 6.79 -14.47 13.95
CA ALA A 285 6.95 -15.62 14.85
C ALA A 285 7.70 -16.79 14.21
N GLU A 286 7.36 -17.12 12.96
CA GLU A 286 8.07 -18.16 12.19
C GLU A 286 9.54 -17.81 11.96
N ARG A 287 9.87 -16.55 11.63
CA ARG A 287 11.25 -16.10 11.47
C ARG A 287 12.03 -16.14 12.79
N ALA A 288 11.40 -15.82 13.90
CA ALA A 288 12.02 -15.89 15.22
C ALA A 288 12.37 -17.34 15.59
N LEU A 289 11.50 -18.30 15.28
CA LEU A 289 11.73 -19.73 15.51
C LEU A 289 12.90 -20.27 14.67
N VAL A 290 12.96 -19.90 13.38
CA VAL A 290 14.06 -20.27 12.47
C VAL A 290 15.39 -19.63 12.91
N GLY A 291 15.36 -18.36 13.37
CA GLY A 291 16.54 -17.68 13.91
C GLY A 291 17.07 -18.33 15.20
N ALA A 292 16.18 -18.78 16.08
CA ALA A 292 16.55 -19.47 17.32
C ALA A 292 17.15 -20.85 17.05
N SER A 293 16.64 -21.59 16.06
CA SER A 293 17.15 -22.93 15.70
C SER A 293 18.55 -22.88 15.05
N ASN A 294 18.88 -21.80 14.35
CA ASN A 294 20.22 -21.62 13.75
C ASN A 294 21.26 -21.08 14.74
N GLY A 295 20.84 -20.47 15.87
CA GLY A 295 21.73 -19.98 16.92
C GLY A 295 22.27 -21.08 17.83
N THR A 296 21.54 -22.19 17.99
CA THR A 296 21.93 -23.29 18.89
C THR A 296 22.94 -24.26 18.29
N ASN A 297 23.15 -24.28 16.97
CA ASN A 297 24.11 -25.14 16.31
C ASN A 297 25.53 -24.55 16.19
N GLY A 298 25.75 -23.33 16.69
CA GLY A 298 27.07 -22.64 16.64
C GLY A 298 27.90 -22.72 17.91
N GLU A 299 27.36 -23.21 19.03
CA GLU A 299 28.09 -23.26 20.33
C GLU A 299 28.67 -24.63 20.71
N GLU A 300 28.37 -25.69 19.94
CA GLU A 300 28.96 -27.05 20.22
C GLU A 300 30.23 -27.36 19.42
N ALA A 301 30.80 -26.39 18.69
CA ALA A 301 32.04 -26.59 17.92
C ALA A 301 33.11 -25.55 18.28
N ARG A 302 33.50 -25.50 19.60
CA ARG A 302 34.75 -24.86 20.04
C ARG A 302 35.35 -25.63 21.21
#